data_23a4df03459dc4670dc3b6d76dfde783
#
_entry.id   23a4df03459dc4670dc3b6d76dfde783
#
_cell.length_a   1.000
_cell.length_b   1.000
_cell.length_c   1.000
_cell.angle_alpha   90.00
_cell.angle_beta   90.00
_cell.angle_gamma   90.00
#
_symmetry.space_group_name_H-M   'P 1'
#
loop_
_entity.id
_entity.type
_entity.pdbx_description
1 polymer ?
#
loop_
_entity_poly.entity_id
_entity_poly.type
_entity_poly.pdbx_seq_one_letter_code
_entity_poly.pdbx_strand_id
1 'polypeptide(L)'
;MWTSAAVERSHMMTMTSPSVTTPTTATQGNVHVTGRRVVATIIDGFVIGGIYAVMAAMFGTITTDAGVRHWVATMPAAGTVVYAVVVALYFVLLEGYRGQTLGKMAVGIKVVGEATGAPPGLAAATVRTALRLVDGLANYLVAFIAVLATTQRQRLGDMAAHTVVVPT
;
A
#
# COMPACT_ATOMS: atom_id res chain seq x y z
N MET A 1 34.02 -16.93 77.74
CA MET A 1 34.92 -17.51 76.73
C MET A 1 34.10 -17.84 75.53
N TRP A 2 34.50 -17.24 74.39
CA TRP A 2 33.97 -17.45 73.05
C TRP A 2 32.65 -16.84 72.63
N THR A 3 32.86 -15.68 72.09
CA THR A 3 32.05 -14.97 71.10
C THR A 3 31.95 -15.70 69.76
N SER A 4 30.82 -15.68 69.15
CA SER A 4 30.79 -15.75 67.67
C SER A 4 29.62 -14.93 67.18
N ALA A 5 29.94 -13.82 66.56
CA ALA A 5 29.02 -12.96 65.87
C ALA A 5 28.72 -13.57 64.49
N ALA A 6 27.48 -13.97 64.29
CA ALA A 6 26.97 -14.26 62.97
C ALA A 6 26.47 -12.95 62.36
N VAL A 7 27.23 -12.45 61.41
CA VAL A 7 26.84 -11.34 60.55
C VAL A 7 25.81 -11.86 59.53
N GLU A 8 24.56 -11.63 59.81
CA GLU A 8 23.45 -11.88 58.87
C GLU A 8 23.47 -10.79 57.82
N ARG A 9 24.01 -11.10 56.66
CA ARG A 9 23.88 -10.24 55.49
C ARG A 9 22.48 -10.36 54.94
N SER A 10 21.64 -9.41 55.29
CA SER A 10 20.40 -9.16 54.59
C SER A 10 20.67 -8.87 53.12
N HIS A 11 20.48 -9.87 52.26
CA HIS A 11 20.33 -9.66 50.84
C HIS A 11 19.04 -8.87 50.58
N MET A 12 19.20 -7.57 50.46
CA MET A 12 18.16 -6.69 49.95
C MET A 12 17.92 -7.07 48.50
N MET A 13 16.94 -7.95 48.27
CA MET A 13 16.39 -8.24 46.94
C MET A 13 15.73 -6.95 46.44
N THR A 14 16.45 -6.18 45.64
CA THR A 14 15.83 -5.16 44.81
C THR A 14 14.94 -5.85 43.79
N MET A 15 13.65 -5.89 44.06
CA MET A 15 12.60 -6.24 43.12
C MET A 15 12.59 -5.13 42.06
N THR A 16 13.35 -5.35 40.98
CA THR A 16 13.14 -4.62 39.74
C THR A 16 11.78 -4.99 39.20
N SER A 17 10.80 -4.11 39.40
CA SER A 17 9.51 -4.21 38.74
C SER A 17 9.74 -4.29 37.24
N PRO A 18 9.18 -5.30 36.54
CA PRO A 18 9.22 -5.31 35.10
C PRO A 18 8.48 -4.06 34.62
N SER A 19 9.18 -3.19 33.91
CA SER A 19 8.59 -2.07 33.20
C SER A 19 7.56 -2.65 32.23
N VAL A 20 6.28 -2.46 32.57
CA VAL A 20 5.16 -2.70 31.66
C VAL A 20 5.34 -1.71 30.52
N THR A 21 5.98 -2.15 29.46
CA THR A 21 5.98 -1.46 28.17
C THR A 21 4.56 -1.54 27.62
N THR A 22 3.80 -0.51 27.87
CA THR A 22 2.49 -0.30 27.25
C THR A 22 2.65 -0.25 25.74
N PRO A 23 2.01 -1.15 24.96
CA PRO A 23 2.06 -1.10 23.50
C PRO A 23 1.05 -0.06 23.01
N THR A 24 1.31 1.22 23.22
CA THR A 24 0.37 2.30 22.84
C THR A 24 0.68 2.92 21.49
N THR A 25 1.78 2.54 20.82
CA THR A 25 2.23 3.24 19.60
C THR A 25 1.81 2.57 18.29
N ALA A 26 1.40 1.30 18.30
CA ALA A 26 1.09 0.56 17.08
C ALA A 26 -0.26 0.94 16.43
N THR A 27 -1.23 1.37 17.21
CA THR A 27 -2.59 1.61 16.71
C THR A 27 -2.74 2.97 16.02
N GLN A 28 -2.05 4.00 16.47
CA GLN A 28 -2.13 5.34 15.86
C GLN A 28 -1.40 5.44 14.52
N GLY A 29 -0.29 4.73 14.33
CA GLY A 29 0.45 4.70 13.07
C GLY A 29 -0.37 4.12 11.90
N ASN A 30 -1.23 3.14 12.15
CA ASN A 30 -1.98 2.44 11.12
C ASN A 30 -3.13 3.26 10.50
N VAL A 31 -3.75 4.18 11.25
CA VAL A 31 -4.85 5.02 10.75
C VAL A 31 -4.31 6.07 9.76
N HIS A 32 -3.19 6.70 10.07
CA HIS A 32 -2.55 7.68 9.20
C HIS A 32 -2.07 7.07 7.88
N VAL A 33 -1.57 5.84 7.89
CA VAL A 33 -1.14 5.13 6.67
C VAL A 33 -2.32 4.82 5.77
N THR A 34 -3.48 4.45 6.31
CA THR A 34 -4.69 4.16 5.51
C THR A 34 -5.18 5.41 4.77
N GLY A 35 -5.26 6.56 5.44
CA GLY A 35 -5.63 7.82 4.80
C GLY A 35 -4.67 8.21 3.68
N ARG A 36 -3.36 8.11 3.92
CA ARG A 36 -2.33 8.37 2.90
C ARG A 36 -2.44 7.41 1.71
N ARG A 37 -2.79 6.14 1.92
CA ARG A 37 -3.04 5.17 0.83
C ARG A 37 -4.20 5.61 -0.06
N VAL A 38 -5.29 6.13 0.51
CA VAL A 38 -6.44 6.64 -0.25
C VAL A 38 -6.01 7.83 -1.09
N VAL A 39 -5.34 8.82 -0.51
CA VAL A 39 -4.84 9.99 -1.23
C VAL A 39 -3.87 9.58 -2.34
N ALA A 40 -2.93 8.66 -2.07
CA ALA A 40 -2.03 8.11 -3.08
C ALA A 40 -2.80 7.49 -4.25
N THR A 41 -3.84 6.72 -3.97
CA THR A 41 -4.68 6.08 -5.02
C THR A 41 -5.41 7.12 -5.87
N ILE A 42 -5.88 8.22 -5.28
CA ILE A 42 -6.50 9.33 -6.00
C ILE A 42 -5.49 10.00 -6.93
N ILE A 43 -4.28 10.30 -6.43
CA ILE A 43 -3.22 10.92 -7.23
C ILE A 43 -2.80 9.99 -8.38
N ASP A 44 -2.59 8.70 -8.11
CA ASP A 44 -2.30 7.70 -9.14
C ASP A 44 -3.46 7.62 -10.16
N GLY A 45 -4.71 7.76 -9.71
CA GLY A 45 -5.89 7.83 -10.59
C GLY A 45 -5.82 9.00 -11.56
N PHE A 46 -5.39 10.18 -11.13
CA PHE A 46 -5.16 11.33 -12.04
C PHE A 46 -4.04 11.05 -13.04
N VAL A 47 -2.94 10.42 -12.62
CA VAL A 47 -1.85 10.04 -13.51
C VAL A 47 -2.35 9.06 -14.59
N ILE A 48 -3.08 8.02 -14.17
CA ILE A 48 -3.64 7.01 -15.07
C ILE A 48 -4.68 7.62 -16.01
N GLY A 49 -5.53 8.53 -15.50
CA GLY A 49 -6.48 9.29 -16.29
C GLY A 49 -5.80 10.19 -17.33
N GLY A 50 -4.68 10.82 -16.97
CA GLY A 50 -3.86 11.58 -17.90
C GLY A 50 -3.26 10.70 -19.00
N ILE A 51 -2.74 9.52 -18.66
CA ILE A 51 -2.25 8.54 -19.66
C ILE A 51 -3.39 8.13 -20.59
N TYR A 52 -4.59 7.87 -20.05
CA TYR A 52 -5.77 7.54 -20.85
C TYR A 52 -6.12 8.68 -21.81
N ALA A 53 -6.14 9.92 -21.34
CA ALA A 53 -6.48 11.09 -22.15
C ALA A 53 -5.50 11.28 -23.32
N VAL A 54 -4.19 11.12 -23.06
CA VAL A 54 -3.17 11.19 -24.11
C VAL A 54 -3.35 10.07 -25.13
N MET A 55 -3.56 8.84 -24.70
CA MET A 55 -3.76 7.71 -25.60
C MET A 55 -5.07 7.82 -26.38
N ALA A 56 -6.16 8.30 -25.74
CA ALA A 56 -7.42 8.55 -26.41
C ALA A 56 -7.30 9.67 -27.47
N ALA A 57 -6.49 10.70 -27.21
CA ALA A 57 -6.21 11.74 -28.21
C ALA A 57 -5.38 11.23 -29.39
N MET A 58 -4.50 10.25 -29.18
CA MET A 58 -3.64 9.68 -30.23
C MET A 58 -4.34 8.59 -31.06
N PHE A 59 -5.15 7.75 -30.43
CA PHE A 59 -5.70 6.52 -31.01
C PHE A 59 -7.23 6.43 -30.92
N GLY A 60 -7.88 7.38 -30.25
CA GLY A 60 -9.32 7.37 -30.02
C GLY A 60 -10.10 8.02 -31.16
N THR A 61 -11.36 7.68 -31.25
CA THR A 61 -12.36 8.38 -32.07
C THR A 61 -13.28 9.16 -31.16
N ILE A 62 -13.52 10.43 -31.50
CA ILE A 62 -14.47 11.28 -30.76
C ILE A 62 -15.80 11.20 -31.48
N THR A 63 -16.82 10.66 -30.82
CA THR A 63 -18.20 10.68 -31.30
C THR A 63 -18.96 11.75 -30.54
N THR A 64 -19.56 12.70 -31.28
CA THR A 64 -20.48 13.69 -30.74
C THR A 64 -21.89 13.30 -31.13
N ASP A 65 -22.73 12.98 -30.16
CA ASP A 65 -24.17 12.80 -30.41
C ASP A 65 -24.83 14.15 -30.59
N ALA A 66 -25.59 14.32 -31.69
CA ALA A 66 -26.21 15.57 -32.14
C ALA A 66 -27.36 16.07 -31.25
N GLY A 67 -27.41 15.76 -29.99
CA GLY A 67 -28.45 16.21 -29.05
C GLY A 67 -27.98 16.42 -27.62
N VAL A 68 -26.81 15.96 -27.26
CA VAL A 68 -26.28 16.03 -25.90
C VAL A 68 -24.86 16.56 -25.94
N ARG A 69 -24.58 17.61 -25.17
CA ARG A 69 -23.25 18.26 -25.10
C ARG A 69 -22.21 17.40 -24.36
N HIS A 70 -22.15 16.09 -24.63
CA HIS A 70 -21.05 15.28 -24.15
C HIS A 70 -20.36 14.61 -25.36
N TRP A 71 -19.06 14.65 -25.33
CA TRP A 71 -18.23 13.91 -26.28
C TRP A 71 -17.69 12.69 -25.56
N VAL A 72 -17.76 11.55 -26.20
CA VAL A 72 -17.23 10.29 -25.68
C VAL A 72 -15.99 9.94 -26.51
N ALA A 73 -14.86 9.88 -25.88
CA ALA A 73 -13.65 9.37 -26.51
C ALA A 73 -13.62 7.84 -26.33
N THR A 74 -13.80 7.11 -27.42
CA THR A 74 -13.71 5.65 -27.43
C THR A 74 -12.38 5.21 -28.04
N MET A 75 -11.65 4.33 -27.35
CA MET A 75 -10.46 3.72 -27.89
C MET A 75 -10.80 2.36 -28.54
N PRO A 76 -10.17 2.02 -29.70
CA PRO A 76 -10.28 0.68 -30.25
C PRO A 76 -9.71 -0.35 -29.28
N ALA A 77 -10.16 -1.61 -29.40
CA ALA A 77 -9.74 -2.69 -28.50
C ALA A 77 -8.22 -2.81 -28.36
N ALA A 78 -7.48 -2.66 -29.48
CA ALA A 78 -6.03 -2.67 -29.45
C ALA A 78 -5.44 -1.54 -28.61
N GLY A 79 -5.97 -0.32 -28.71
CA GLY A 79 -5.55 0.82 -27.90
C GLY A 79 -5.85 0.61 -26.41
N THR A 80 -7.00 -0.01 -26.09
CA THR A 80 -7.37 -0.37 -24.72
C THR A 80 -6.40 -1.39 -24.11
N VAL A 81 -5.99 -2.40 -24.89
CA VAL A 81 -5.00 -3.39 -24.45
C VAL A 81 -3.63 -2.72 -24.22
N VAL A 82 -3.17 -1.87 -25.14
CA VAL A 82 -1.91 -1.14 -24.95
C VAL A 82 -1.97 -0.25 -23.71
N TYR A 83 -3.07 0.46 -23.50
CA TYR A 83 -3.29 1.24 -22.27
C TYR A 83 -3.20 0.39 -21.01
N ALA A 84 -3.86 -0.78 -20.97
CA ALA A 84 -3.82 -1.68 -19.83
C ALA A 84 -2.39 -2.17 -19.53
N VAL A 85 -1.60 -2.47 -20.59
CA VAL A 85 -0.19 -2.86 -20.45
C VAL A 85 0.65 -1.70 -19.90
N VAL A 86 0.47 -0.49 -20.40
CA VAL A 86 1.19 0.71 -19.92
C VAL A 86 0.88 0.95 -18.43
N VAL A 87 -0.38 0.87 -18.03
CA VAL A 87 -0.79 1.02 -16.63
C VAL A 87 -0.22 -0.10 -15.75
N ALA A 88 -0.23 -1.34 -16.23
CA ALA A 88 0.37 -2.46 -15.50
C ALA A 88 1.89 -2.24 -15.30
N LEU A 89 2.60 -1.84 -16.36
CA LEU A 89 4.03 -1.53 -16.29
C LEU A 89 4.31 -0.35 -15.35
N TYR A 90 3.48 0.69 -15.36
CA TYR A 90 3.59 1.81 -14.43
C TYR A 90 3.63 1.31 -12.97
N PHE A 91 2.67 0.46 -12.58
CA PHE A 91 2.63 -0.08 -11.21
C PHE A 91 3.76 -1.07 -10.93
N VAL A 92 3.99 -2.04 -11.82
CA VAL A 92 4.99 -3.10 -11.60
C VAL A 92 6.40 -2.52 -11.51
N LEU A 93 6.76 -1.61 -12.41
CA LEU A 93 8.12 -1.05 -12.43
C LEU A 93 8.35 -0.11 -11.24
N LEU A 94 7.43 0.83 -10.98
CA LEU A 94 7.61 1.79 -9.90
C LEU A 94 7.54 1.13 -8.52
N GLU A 95 6.56 0.25 -8.27
CA GLU A 95 6.47 -0.48 -7.01
C GLU A 95 7.59 -1.52 -6.88
N GLY A 96 7.96 -2.21 -7.96
CA GLY A 96 9.00 -3.24 -7.92
C GLY A 96 10.39 -2.70 -7.62
N TYR A 97 10.78 -1.60 -8.25
CA TYR A 97 12.12 -1.03 -8.06
C TYR A 97 12.22 -0.08 -6.87
N ARG A 98 11.21 0.77 -6.64
CA ARG A 98 11.24 1.83 -5.62
C ARG A 98 10.31 1.56 -4.44
N GLY A 99 9.40 0.59 -4.55
CA GLY A 99 8.33 0.40 -3.59
C GLY A 99 7.28 1.51 -3.61
N GLN A 100 7.30 2.41 -4.60
CA GLN A 100 6.48 3.61 -4.61
C GLN A 100 5.95 3.91 -6.01
N THR A 101 4.67 4.29 -6.12
CA THR A 101 4.09 4.98 -7.27
C THR A 101 4.24 6.48 -7.12
N LEU A 102 3.91 7.27 -8.13
CA LEU A 102 3.94 8.74 -8.04
C LEU A 102 3.01 9.24 -6.92
N GLY A 103 1.80 8.68 -6.80
CA GLY A 103 0.88 9.03 -5.72
C GLY A 103 1.45 8.69 -4.34
N LYS A 104 2.12 7.54 -4.19
CA LYS A 104 2.76 7.15 -2.93
C LYS A 104 3.95 8.03 -2.57
N MET A 105 4.74 8.44 -3.57
CA MET A 105 5.84 9.40 -3.38
C MET A 105 5.30 10.74 -2.87
N ALA A 106 4.22 11.24 -3.44
CA ALA A 106 3.61 12.51 -3.05
C ALA A 106 3.11 12.54 -1.59
N VAL A 107 2.66 11.40 -1.06
CA VAL A 107 2.14 11.31 0.31
C VAL A 107 3.14 10.71 1.32
N GLY A 108 4.37 10.42 0.90
CA GLY A 108 5.42 9.91 1.78
C GLY A 108 5.14 8.53 2.36
N ILE A 109 4.74 7.57 1.52
CA ILE A 109 4.59 6.16 1.88
C ILE A 109 5.29 5.25 0.86
N LYS A 110 5.75 4.09 1.33
CA LYS A 110 6.39 3.07 0.48
C LYS A 110 5.93 1.68 0.82
N VAL A 111 6.03 0.78 -0.16
CA VAL A 111 5.84 -0.65 -0.02
C VAL A 111 7.18 -1.30 0.22
N VAL A 112 7.25 -2.16 1.20
CA VAL A 112 8.44 -2.94 1.52
C VAL A 112 8.06 -4.40 1.75
N GLY A 113 8.99 -5.30 1.50
CA GLY A 113 8.86 -6.71 1.88
C GLY A 113 8.82 -6.83 3.40
N GLU A 114 7.87 -7.61 3.92
CA GLU A 114 7.64 -7.76 5.36
C GLU A 114 8.88 -8.27 6.10
N ALA A 115 9.61 -9.21 5.49
CA ALA A 115 10.80 -9.81 6.08
C ALA A 115 12.08 -8.99 5.85
N THR A 116 12.16 -8.21 4.76
CA THR A 116 13.43 -7.59 4.30
C THR A 116 13.48 -6.08 4.53
N GLY A 117 12.33 -5.42 4.66
CA GLY A 117 12.26 -3.96 4.69
C GLY A 117 12.72 -3.26 3.39
N ALA A 118 13.13 -4.03 2.38
CA ALA A 118 13.56 -3.55 1.07
C ALA A 118 12.38 -3.40 0.10
N PRO A 119 12.54 -2.73 -1.07
CA PRO A 119 11.53 -2.71 -2.11
C PRO A 119 11.11 -4.15 -2.49
N PRO A 120 9.81 -4.38 -2.80
CA PRO A 120 9.26 -5.74 -2.90
C PRO A 120 9.81 -6.56 -4.08
N GLY A 121 10.43 -5.91 -5.07
CA GLY A 121 10.88 -6.55 -6.30
C GLY A 121 9.74 -6.73 -7.32
N LEU A 122 10.12 -7.05 -8.56
CA LEU A 122 9.17 -7.12 -9.68
C LEU A 122 8.13 -8.24 -9.52
N ALA A 123 8.51 -9.40 -8.98
CA ALA A 123 7.60 -10.53 -8.81
C ALA A 123 6.45 -10.16 -7.83
N ALA A 124 6.78 -9.63 -6.66
CA ALA A 124 5.79 -9.20 -5.69
C ALA A 124 4.94 -8.04 -6.23
N ALA A 125 5.54 -7.08 -6.95
CA ALA A 125 4.81 -5.98 -7.58
C ALA A 125 3.83 -6.48 -8.66
N THR A 126 4.19 -7.51 -9.42
CA THR A 126 3.30 -8.16 -10.41
C THR A 126 2.11 -8.81 -9.75
N VAL A 127 2.32 -9.62 -8.71
CA VAL A 127 1.23 -10.24 -7.94
C VAL A 127 0.27 -9.18 -7.38
N ARG A 128 0.80 -8.12 -6.80
CA ARG A 128 0.03 -6.99 -6.27
C ARG A 128 -0.80 -6.29 -7.36
N THR A 129 -0.19 -6.07 -8.53
CA THR A 129 -0.87 -5.42 -9.67
C THR A 129 -1.96 -6.32 -10.24
N ALA A 130 -1.73 -7.62 -10.36
CA ALA A 130 -2.74 -8.58 -10.79
C ALA A 130 -3.95 -8.62 -9.83
N LEU A 131 -3.70 -8.67 -8.52
CA LEU A 131 -4.76 -8.65 -7.52
C LEU A 131 -5.48 -7.29 -7.44
N ARG A 132 -4.81 -6.19 -7.80
CA ARG A 132 -5.48 -4.88 -7.96
C ARG A 132 -6.55 -4.89 -9.06
N LEU A 133 -6.36 -5.67 -10.13
CA LEU A 133 -7.39 -5.87 -11.15
C LEU A 133 -8.60 -6.61 -10.58
N VAL A 134 -8.37 -7.63 -9.77
CA VAL A 134 -9.45 -8.37 -9.08
C VAL A 134 -10.21 -7.45 -8.13
N ASP A 135 -9.50 -6.67 -7.31
CA ASP A 135 -10.11 -5.67 -6.43
C ASP A 135 -10.92 -4.62 -7.23
N GLY A 136 -10.40 -4.19 -8.38
CA GLY A 136 -11.06 -3.24 -9.28
C GLY A 136 -12.35 -3.79 -9.89
N LEU A 137 -12.35 -5.06 -10.31
CA LEU A 137 -13.53 -5.75 -10.83
C LEU A 137 -14.63 -5.89 -9.77
N ALA A 138 -14.27 -6.06 -8.51
CA ALA A 138 -15.19 -6.11 -7.38
C ALA A 138 -15.53 -4.72 -6.79
N ASN A 139 -15.39 -3.64 -7.57
CA ASN A 139 -15.61 -2.24 -7.17
C ASN A 139 -14.87 -1.85 -5.86
N TYR A 140 -13.67 -2.37 -5.65
CA TYR A 140 -12.87 -2.17 -4.44
C TYR A 140 -13.53 -2.66 -3.13
N LEU A 141 -14.69 -3.32 -3.20
CA LEU A 141 -15.42 -3.81 -2.03
C LEU A 141 -14.60 -4.89 -1.30
N VAL A 142 -13.99 -5.80 -2.05
CA VAL A 142 -13.15 -6.87 -1.50
C VAL A 142 -11.92 -6.28 -0.80
N ALA A 143 -11.26 -5.30 -1.42
CA ALA A 143 -10.12 -4.61 -0.80
C ALA A 143 -10.52 -3.88 0.49
N PHE A 144 -11.69 -3.25 0.50
CA PHE A 144 -12.23 -2.55 1.67
C PHE A 144 -12.53 -3.52 2.81
N ILE A 145 -13.20 -4.63 2.53
CA ILE A 145 -13.47 -5.67 3.54
C ILE A 145 -12.17 -6.26 4.09
N ALA A 146 -11.20 -6.58 3.23
CA ALA A 146 -9.91 -7.10 3.66
C ALA A 146 -9.14 -6.13 4.58
N VAL A 147 -9.16 -4.83 4.27
CA VAL A 147 -8.54 -3.80 5.12
C VAL A 147 -9.21 -3.70 6.49
N LEU A 148 -10.54 -3.86 6.57
CA LEU A 148 -11.25 -3.83 7.85
C LEU A 148 -11.06 -5.10 8.67
N ALA A 149 -10.95 -6.26 8.01
CA ALA A 149 -10.86 -7.57 8.65
C ALA A 149 -9.44 -7.92 9.12
N THR A 150 -8.40 -7.27 8.59
CA THR A 150 -7.01 -7.60 8.93
C THR A 150 -6.42 -6.65 9.96
N THR A 151 -5.73 -7.21 10.96
CA THR A 151 -5.07 -6.45 12.05
C THR A 151 -4.02 -5.47 11.51
N GLN A 152 -3.35 -5.81 10.41
CA GLN A 152 -2.34 -4.98 9.74
C GLN A 152 -2.91 -4.08 8.64
N ARG A 153 -4.23 -4.10 8.43
CA ARG A 153 -4.92 -3.33 7.38
C ARG A 153 -4.30 -3.50 5.99
N GLN A 154 -3.92 -4.73 5.66
CA GLN A 154 -3.34 -5.11 4.38
C GLN A 154 -4.45 -5.39 3.36
N ARG A 155 -4.20 -5.02 2.08
CA ARG A 155 -5.03 -5.47 0.95
C ARG A 155 -4.68 -6.92 0.59
N LEU A 156 -5.56 -7.61 -0.14
CA LEU A 156 -5.30 -8.97 -0.62
C LEU A 156 -3.96 -9.07 -1.37
N GLY A 157 -3.64 -8.09 -2.20
CA GLY A 157 -2.37 -8.02 -2.92
C GLY A 157 -1.16 -7.85 -2.01
N ASP A 158 -1.30 -7.12 -0.89
CA ASP A 158 -0.23 -6.95 0.10
C ASP A 158 0.04 -8.26 0.84
N MET A 159 -1.03 -8.97 1.22
CA MET A 159 -0.97 -10.26 1.90
C MET A 159 -0.34 -11.34 1.01
N ALA A 160 -0.82 -11.48 -0.23
CA ALA A 160 -0.31 -12.47 -1.18
C ALA A 160 1.15 -12.23 -1.59
N ALA A 161 1.60 -10.99 -1.54
CA ALA A 161 2.97 -10.60 -1.89
C ALA A 161 3.90 -10.47 -0.66
N HIS A 162 3.43 -10.78 0.55
CA HIS A 162 4.17 -10.62 1.82
C HIS A 162 4.80 -9.22 1.95
N THR A 163 3.99 -8.19 1.75
CA THR A 163 4.43 -6.79 1.75
C THR A 163 3.61 -5.94 2.71
N VAL A 164 4.25 -4.91 3.24
CA VAL A 164 3.61 -3.91 4.10
C VAL A 164 3.86 -2.50 3.54
N VAL A 165 2.96 -1.57 3.86
CA VAL A 165 3.12 -0.15 3.50
C VAL A 165 3.52 0.60 4.75
N VAL A 166 4.64 1.30 4.64
CA VAL A 166 5.24 2.08 5.72
C VAL A 166 5.42 3.55 5.31
N PRO A 167 5.45 4.47 6.25
CA PRO A 167 5.89 5.84 5.99
C PRO A 167 7.35 5.88 5.51
N THR A 168 7.68 6.86 4.67
CA THR A 168 9.07 7.13 4.22
C THR A 168 9.74 8.06 5.16
#